data_ae58d88a3a556614f176ccadfe15ce97
#
_entry.id   ae58d88a3a556614f176ccadfe15ce97
#
_cell.length_a   1.000
_cell.length_b   1.000
_cell.length_c   1.000
_cell.angle_alpha   90.00
_cell.angle_beta   90.00
_cell.angle_gamma   90.00
#
_symmetry.space_group_name_H-M   'P 1'
#
loop_
_entity.id
_entity.type
_entity.pdbx_description
1 polymer ?
#
loop_
_entity_poly.entity_id
_entity_poly.type
_entity_poly.pdbx_seq_one_letter_code
_entity_poly.pdbx_strand_id
1 'polypeptide(L)' 'MAAMKPRTGDGPMEVVKEGRVIVMRVPLEGGGRLVVALTPDEARDLGVQLSGVVAALTS' A
#
# COMPACT_ATOMS: atom_id res chain seq x y z
N MET A 1 -16.99 -4.78 -18.76
CA MET A 1 -17.24 -4.07 -17.50
C MET A 1 -15.93 -3.63 -16.88
N ALA A 2 -15.79 -2.39 -16.57
CA ALA A 2 -14.57 -1.89 -15.94
C ALA A 2 -14.55 -2.24 -14.46
N ALA A 3 -13.44 -2.73 -13.99
CA ALA A 3 -13.25 -2.99 -12.56
C ALA A 3 -13.15 -1.65 -11.83
N MET A 4 -13.88 -1.52 -10.75
CA MET A 4 -13.75 -0.35 -9.91
C MET A 4 -12.46 -0.44 -9.10
N LYS A 5 -11.76 0.66 -9.02
CA LYS A 5 -10.54 0.73 -8.22
C LYS A 5 -10.92 1.26 -6.85
N PRO A 6 -10.80 0.46 -5.80
CA PRO A 6 -11.11 0.94 -4.46
C PRO A 6 -10.15 2.04 -4.05
N ARG A 7 -10.67 3.01 -3.32
CA ARG A 7 -9.85 4.04 -2.72
C ARG A 7 -9.55 3.67 -1.28
N THR A 8 -8.55 4.37 -0.72
CA THR A 8 -8.27 4.21 0.69
C THR A 8 -9.43 4.76 1.51
N GLY A 9 -9.79 4.03 2.56
CA GLY A 9 -10.84 4.46 3.47
C GLY A 9 -10.28 5.22 4.65
N ASP A 10 -11.15 5.49 5.61
CA ASP A 10 -10.76 6.15 6.85
C ASP A 10 -9.90 5.22 7.69
N GLY A 11 -8.95 5.79 8.38
CA GLY A 11 -8.05 5.06 9.24
C GLY A 11 -6.61 5.16 8.77
N PRO A 12 -5.69 4.83 9.65
CA PRO A 12 -4.27 4.93 9.31
C PRO A 12 -3.84 3.78 8.42
N MET A 13 -2.94 4.07 7.51
CA MET A 13 -2.20 3.04 6.81
C MET A 13 -1.11 2.57 7.75
N GLU A 14 -0.89 1.27 7.80
CA GLU A 14 0.07 0.69 8.71
C GLU A 14 1.05 -0.18 7.99
N VAL A 15 2.30 -0.14 8.43
CA VAL A 15 3.34 -1.04 7.95
C VAL A 15 4.07 -1.54 9.19
N VAL A 16 4.07 -2.84 9.38
CA VAL A 16 4.68 -3.44 10.56
C VAL A 16 5.61 -4.57 10.14
N LYS A 17 6.56 -4.87 11.02
CA LYS A 17 7.47 -5.98 10.82
C LYS A 17 6.90 -7.20 11.55
N GLU A 18 6.77 -8.32 10.84
CA GLU A 18 6.37 -9.59 11.44
C GLU A 18 7.40 -10.65 11.04
N GLY A 19 8.28 -10.99 11.97
CA GLY A 19 9.35 -11.91 11.66
C GLY A 19 10.28 -11.35 10.60
N ARG A 20 10.35 -12.01 9.46
CA ARG A 20 11.19 -11.57 8.34
C ARG A 20 10.40 -10.94 7.21
N VAL A 21 9.11 -10.73 7.42
CA VAL A 21 8.27 -10.12 6.41
C VAL A 21 7.74 -8.79 6.91
N ILE A 22 7.31 -7.99 5.96
CA ILE A 22 6.69 -6.70 6.23
C ILE A 22 5.24 -6.83 5.88
N VAL A 23 4.36 -6.45 6.81
CA VAL A 23 2.92 -6.50 6.59
C VAL A 23 2.40 -5.09 6.42
N MET A 24 1.76 -4.85 5.30
CA MET A 24 1.17 -3.56 4.97
C MET A 24 -0.34 -3.69 5.08
N ARG A 25 -0.97 -2.75 5.78
CA ARG A 25 -2.42 -2.71 5.94
C ARG A 25 -2.93 -1.38 5.43
N VAL A 26 -3.87 -1.44 4.51
CA VAL A 26 -4.47 -0.24 3.92
C VAL A 26 -5.97 -0.33 4.07
N PRO A 27 -6.60 0.60 4.81
CA PRO A 27 -8.06 0.60 4.90
C PRO A 27 -8.66 0.94 3.53
N LEU A 28 -9.80 0.34 3.24
CA LEU A 28 -10.47 0.54 1.96
C LEU A 28 -11.76 1.32 2.16
N GLU A 29 -12.10 2.12 1.18
CA GLU A 29 -13.37 2.83 1.17
C GLU A 29 -14.50 1.82 1.17
N GLY A 30 -15.51 2.05 1.99
CA GLY A 30 -16.63 1.13 2.10
C GLY A 30 -16.43 0.03 3.12
N GLY A 31 -15.30 0.02 3.81
CA GLY A 31 -14.99 -0.98 4.83
C GLY A 31 -13.98 -2.00 4.33
N GLY A 32 -13.47 -2.77 5.27
CA GLY A 32 -12.46 -3.76 4.94
C GLY A 32 -11.06 -3.17 4.87
N ARG A 33 -10.09 -4.05 4.67
CA ARG A 33 -8.68 -3.68 4.61
C ARG A 33 -7.96 -4.54 3.59
N LEU A 34 -7.01 -3.94 2.93
CA LEU A 34 -6.07 -4.68 2.11
C LEU A 34 -4.87 -5.01 2.99
N VAL A 35 -4.56 -6.29 3.14
CA VAL A 35 -3.42 -6.74 3.95
C VAL A 35 -2.49 -7.53 3.03
N VAL A 36 -1.25 -7.11 2.96
CA VAL A 36 -0.27 -7.72 2.07
C VAL A 36 1.02 -7.95 2.83
N ALA A 37 1.59 -9.14 2.67
CA ALA A 37 2.90 -9.46 3.23
C ALA A 37 3.94 -9.32 2.13
N LEU A 38 5.02 -8.62 2.44
CA LEU A 38 6.08 -8.32 1.47
C LEU A 38 7.42 -8.73 2.05
N THR A 39 8.33 -9.18 1.17
CA THR A 39 9.73 -9.30 1.56
C THR A 39 10.33 -7.89 1.62
N PRO A 40 11.47 -7.72 2.30
CA PRO A 40 12.14 -6.41 2.32
C PRO A 40 12.44 -5.86 0.93
N ASP A 41 12.85 -6.72 0.01
CA ASP A 41 13.14 -6.28 -1.36
C ASP A 41 11.88 -5.84 -2.09
N GLU A 42 10.79 -6.58 -1.92
CA GLU A 42 9.51 -6.21 -2.52
C GLU A 42 9.00 -4.88 -1.95
N ALA A 43 9.15 -4.69 -0.64
CA ALA A 43 8.73 -3.45 0.00
C ALA A 43 9.54 -2.26 -0.50
N ARG A 44 10.86 -2.44 -0.65
CA ARG A 44 11.72 -1.39 -1.17
C ARG A 44 11.34 -1.02 -2.59
N ASP A 45 11.09 -2.02 -3.41
CA ASP A 45 10.71 -1.82 -4.80
C ASP A 45 9.39 -1.05 -4.91
N LEU A 46 8.41 -1.44 -4.10
CA LEU A 46 7.12 -0.75 -4.05
C LEU A 46 7.32 0.71 -3.64
N GLY A 47 8.18 0.96 -2.65
CA GLY A 47 8.48 2.31 -2.20
C GLY A 47 9.05 3.17 -3.32
N VAL A 48 9.95 2.61 -4.12
CA VAL A 48 10.53 3.32 -5.27
C VAL A 48 9.45 3.65 -6.30
N GLN A 49 8.57 2.70 -6.60
CA GLN A 49 7.50 2.92 -7.56
C GLN A 49 6.55 4.02 -7.08
N LEU A 50 6.16 3.95 -5.81
CA LEU A 50 5.27 4.97 -5.24
C LEU A 50 5.92 6.35 -5.26
N SER A 51 7.17 6.45 -4.83
CA SER A 51 7.89 7.73 -4.79
C SER A 51 8.04 8.34 -6.18
N GLY A 52 8.31 7.49 -7.18
CA GLY A 52 8.45 7.97 -8.55
C GLY A 52 7.18 8.60 -9.09
N VAL A 53 6.05 7.97 -8.84
CA VAL A 53 4.76 8.49 -9.32
C VAL A 53 4.36 9.75 -8.55
N VAL A 54 4.59 9.77 -7.24
CA VAL A 54 4.31 10.95 -6.44
C VAL A 54 5.10 12.15 -6.95
N ALA A 55 6.39 11.93 -7.24
CA ALA A 55 7.23 13.00 -7.78
C ALA A 55 6.71 13.52 -9.12
N ALA A 56 6.24 12.62 -9.97
CA ALA A 56 5.69 13.01 -11.27
C ALA A 56 4.41 13.83 -11.13
N LEU A 57 3.59 13.53 -10.12
CA LEU A 57 2.33 14.23 -9.90
C LEU A 57 2.51 15.59 -9.22
N THR A 58 3.59 15.75 -8.46
CA THR A 58 3.80 16.96 -7.66
C THR A 58 4.84 17.91 -8.24
N SER A 59 5.48 17.52 -9.33
CA SER A 59 6.49 18.38 -9.97
C SER A 59 5.87 19.41 -10.88
#